data_60d071097370df658f0f8c8621901d10
#
_entry.id   60d071097370df658f0f8c8621901d10
#
_cell.length_a   1.000
_cell.length_b   1.000
_cell.length_c   1.000
_cell.angle_alpha   90.00
_cell.angle_beta   90.00
_cell.angle_gamma   90.00
#
_symmetry.space_group_name_H-M   'P 1'
#
loop_
_entity.id
_entity.type
_entity.pdbx_description
1 polymer ?
#
loop_
_entity_poly.entity_id
_entity_poly.type
_entity_poly.pdbx_seq_one_letter_code
_entity_poly.pdbx_strand_id
1 'polypeptide(L)'
;MQRERVSDDVYVFISDLYVQVTAGLVMTKDGAILIDTLPFPEETLRIKRFVETRLRSQVRYVVNTHFHADHTTGTCFFPGAQVVGHARCHDLLDTRGRASLEEARLTSPELQDVEVILPDVVFESGMLNIHLGGKTLQLWHTPGHSPDSIVCLLKEEHILFGGDTVMPLPYFVDGSYDDFLASLQSLQGWNFEHIVPGHGEVILRGEIESKIQEDIDYLLNLQRKVDKALASSSPRKALNSLSVEKCGKSRILLNGVVEQLHRQNLTKMVSQRQA
;
A
#
# COMPACT_ATOMS: atom_id res chain seq x y z
N MET A 1 -16.69 -4.42 4.70
CA MET A 1 -15.68 -4.90 3.76
C MET A 1 -16.35 -5.36 2.49
N GLN A 2 -16.03 -4.72 1.41
CA GLN A 2 -16.43 -5.13 0.05
C GLN A 2 -15.50 -6.26 -0.42
N ARG A 3 -15.95 -7.04 -1.40
CA ARG A 3 -15.14 -8.09 -2.02
C ARG A 3 -15.42 -8.11 -3.51
N GLU A 4 -14.36 -7.97 -4.29
CA GLU A 4 -14.39 -8.03 -5.74
C GLU A 4 -13.66 -9.27 -6.24
N ARG A 5 -14.12 -9.84 -7.34
CA ARG A 5 -13.42 -10.89 -8.07
C ARG A 5 -12.86 -10.28 -9.35
N VAL A 6 -11.55 -10.07 -9.36
CA VAL A 6 -10.84 -9.37 -10.44
C VAL A 6 -10.55 -10.32 -11.60
N SER A 7 -10.29 -11.58 -11.29
CA SER A 7 -10.10 -12.65 -12.27
C SER A 7 -10.63 -13.99 -11.72
N ASP A 8 -10.42 -15.08 -12.45
CA ASP A 8 -10.85 -16.41 -11.99
C ASP A 8 -10.20 -16.81 -10.67
N ASP A 9 -8.95 -16.40 -10.46
CA ASP A 9 -8.14 -16.80 -9.31
C ASP A 9 -7.82 -15.64 -8.36
N VAL A 10 -8.27 -14.39 -8.63
CA VAL A 10 -7.92 -13.22 -7.85
C VAL A 10 -9.13 -12.54 -7.23
N TYR A 11 -9.08 -12.34 -5.93
CA TYR A 11 -10.06 -11.56 -5.15
C TYR A 11 -9.38 -10.37 -4.49
N VAL A 12 -10.10 -9.26 -4.40
CA VAL A 12 -9.69 -8.05 -3.68
C VAL A 12 -10.72 -7.76 -2.60
N PHE A 13 -10.25 -7.46 -1.41
CA PHE A 13 -11.06 -7.03 -0.28
C PHE A 13 -10.77 -5.57 0.01
N ILE A 14 -11.81 -4.76 0.10
CA ILE A 14 -11.71 -3.31 0.37
C ILE A 14 -12.39 -3.04 1.69
N SER A 15 -11.66 -2.45 2.64
CA SER A 15 -12.17 -2.11 3.96
C SER A 15 -13.27 -1.05 3.88
N ASP A 16 -14.38 -1.28 4.59
CA ASP A 16 -15.40 -0.25 4.84
C ASP A 16 -15.07 0.58 6.08
N LEU A 17 -14.13 0.10 6.91
CA LEU A 17 -13.84 0.67 8.23
C LEU A 17 -12.65 1.64 8.22
N TYR A 18 -11.72 1.49 7.26
CA TYR A 18 -10.50 2.28 7.22
C TYR A 18 -10.08 2.66 5.80
N VAL A 19 -10.35 3.89 5.41
CA VAL A 19 -9.80 4.60 4.23
C VAL A 19 -9.72 3.73 2.96
N GLN A 20 -10.65 2.78 2.77
CA GLN A 20 -10.70 1.86 1.64
C GLN A 20 -9.39 1.06 1.43
N VAL A 21 -8.64 0.75 2.53
CA VAL A 21 -7.44 -0.08 2.42
C VAL A 21 -7.79 -1.44 1.83
N THR A 22 -6.87 -2.00 1.04
CA THR A 22 -7.11 -3.23 0.28
C THR A 22 -6.25 -4.40 0.78
N ALA A 23 -6.76 -5.61 0.56
CA ALA A 23 -6.00 -6.85 0.64
C ALA A 23 -6.29 -7.69 -0.60
N GLY A 24 -5.26 -8.28 -1.18
CA GLY A 24 -5.35 -9.13 -2.35
C GLY A 24 -5.25 -10.61 -2.01
N LEU A 25 -6.01 -11.47 -2.69
CA LEU A 25 -5.93 -12.92 -2.54
C LEU A 25 -5.75 -13.57 -3.90
N VAL A 26 -4.67 -14.31 -4.07
CA VAL A 26 -4.38 -15.13 -5.26
C VAL A 26 -4.61 -16.59 -4.92
N MET A 27 -5.55 -17.21 -5.61
CA MET A 27 -5.83 -18.65 -5.49
C MET A 27 -4.90 -19.45 -6.39
N THR A 28 -4.43 -20.57 -5.90
CA THR A 28 -3.59 -21.51 -6.64
C THR A 28 -4.03 -22.95 -6.38
N LYS A 29 -3.46 -23.91 -7.12
CA LYS A 29 -3.76 -25.34 -6.91
C LYS A 29 -3.26 -25.87 -5.57
N ASP A 30 -2.26 -25.22 -4.96
CA ASP A 30 -1.58 -25.69 -3.75
C ASP A 30 -1.84 -24.80 -2.52
N GLY A 31 -2.85 -23.93 -2.60
CA GLY A 31 -3.23 -23.00 -1.54
C GLY A 31 -3.43 -21.59 -2.06
N ALA A 32 -3.36 -20.61 -1.19
CA ALA A 32 -3.55 -19.21 -1.52
C ALA A 32 -2.37 -18.34 -1.07
N ILE A 33 -2.16 -17.23 -1.77
CA ILE A 33 -1.25 -16.14 -1.37
C ILE A 33 -2.13 -14.95 -1.00
N LEU A 34 -1.97 -14.42 0.20
CA LEU A 34 -2.62 -13.20 0.65
C LEU A 34 -1.62 -12.05 0.59
N ILE A 35 -1.98 -10.95 -0.04
CA ILE A 35 -1.20 -9.72 -0.12
C ILE A 35 -1.89 -8.69 0.76
N ASP A 36 -1.23 -8.28 1.83
CA ASP A 36 -1.72 -7.48 2.94
C ASP A 36 -2.93 -8.08 3.68
N THR A 37 -3.30 -7.52 4.83
CA THR A 37 -4.20 -8.23 5.76
C THR A 37 -5.31 -7.39 6.37
N LEU A 38 -5.36 -6.08 6.11
CA LEU A 38 -6.28 -5.09 6.68
C LEU A 38 -6.01 -4.78 8.18
N PRO A 39 -6.48 -3.60 8.68
CA PRO A 39 -6.16 -3.14 10.04
C PRO A 39 -7.04 -3.76 11.13
N PHE A 40 -8.26 -4.20 10.79
CA PHE A 40 -9.19 -4.67 11.81
C PHE A 40 -9.33 -6.19 11.80
N PRO A 41 -9.15 -6.84 12.99
CA PRO A 41 -9.31 -8.29 13.15
C PRO A 41 -10.60 -8.85 12.56
N GLU A 42 -11.71 -8.13 12.74
CA GLU A 42 -13.02 -8.52 12.20
C GLU A 42 -12.98 -8.73 10.67
N GLU A 43 -12.40 -7.79 9.93
CA GLU A 43 -12.34 -7.88 8.47
C GLU A 43 -11.36 -8.98 8.04
N THR A 44 -10.19 -9.07 8.67
CA THR A 44 -9.21 -10.13 8.39
C THR A 44 -9.76 -11.53 8.65
N LEU A 45 -10.46 -11.73 9.75
CA LEU A 45 -11.11 -13.01 10.07
C LEU A 45 -12.23 -13.37 9.09
N ARG A 46 -12.88 -12.37 8.46
CA ARG A 46 -13.84 -12.62 7.36
C ARG A 46 -13.11 -13.09 6.09
N ILE A 47 -11.92 -12.55 5.79
CA ILE A 47 -11.06 -13.04 4.69
C ILE A 47 -10.67 -14.50 4.96
N LYS A 48 -10.12 -14.78 6.15
CA LYS A 48 -9.74 -16.14 6.56
C LYS A 48 -10.89 -17.12 6.39
N ARG A 49 -12.05 -16.80 6.97
CA ARG A 49 -13.26 -17.64 6.85
C ARG A 49 -13.66 -17.87 5.39
N PHE A 50 -13.58 -16.85 4.54
CA PHE A 50 -13.88 -16.98 3.11
C PHE A 50 -12.94 -17.98 2.44
N VAL A 51 -11.63 -17.89 2.67
CA VAL A 51 -10.63 -18.82 2.13
C VAL A 51 -10.91 -20.25 2.60
N GLU A 52 -11.10 -20.45 3.89
CA GLU A 52 -11.24 -21.79 4.49
C GLU A 52 -12.58 -22.44 4.14
N THR A 53 -13.69 -21.70 4.17
CA THR A 53 -15.03 -22.30 4.06
C THR A 53 -15.63 -22.23 2.66
N ARG A 54 -15.38 -21.15 1.90
CA ARG A 54 -15.94 -20.96 0.56
C ARG A 54 -15.01 -21.49 -0.52
N LEU A 55 -13.71 -21.17 -0.39
CA LEU A 55 -12.71 -21.60 -1.36
C LEU A 55 -12.10 -22.96 -1.00
N ARG A 56 -12.35 -23.46 0.22
CA ARG A 56 -11.83 -24.73 0.75
C ARG A 56 -10.32 -24.84 0.60
N SER A 57 -9.62 -23.77 0.92
CA SER A 57 -8.19 -23.62 0.76
C SER A 57 -7.55 -23.09 2.05
N GLN A 58 -6.23 -22.91 2.03
CA GLN A 58 -5.45 -22.34 3.12
C GLN A 58 -4.50 -21.29 2.58
N VAL A 59 -4.26 -20.22 3.33
CA VAL A 59 -3.23 -19.24 3.04
C VAL A 59 -1.86 -19.88 3.31
N ARG A 60 -1.02 -19.95 2.30
CA ARG A 60 0.34 -20.51 2.36
C ARG A 60 1.40 -19.43 2.52
N TYR A 61 1.14 -18.26 1.95
CA TYR A 61 1.99 -17.08 2.05
C TYR A 61 1.14 -15.86 2.40
N VAL A 62 1.65 -15.02 3.30
CA VAL A 62 1.22 -13.64 3.49
C VAL A 62 2.34 -12.74 3.01
N VAL A 63 2.06 -11.84 2.09
CA VAL A 63 3.02 -10.84 1.62
C VAL A 63 2.65 -9.50 2.23
N ASN A 64 3.53 -8.93 3.04
CA ASN A 64 3.38 -7.58 3.56
C ASN A 64 4.05 -6.61 2.59
N THR A 65 3.25 -5.74 1.94
CA THR A 65 3.79 -4.77 0.97
C THR A 65 4.66 -3.72 1.64
N HIS A 66 4.38 -3.37 2.89
CA HIS A 66 5.18 -2.49 3.74
C HIS A 66 4.72 -2.60 5.20
N PHE A 67 5.42 -1.93 6.11
CA PHE A 67 5.27 -2.11 7.56
C PHE A 67 4.04 -1.45 8.21
N HIS A 68 3.28 -0.60 7.52
CA HIS A 68 2.16 0.12 8.12
C HIS A 68 1.07 -0.84 8.63
N ALA A 69 0.48 -0.44 9.76
CA ALA A 69 -0.44 -1.29 10.51
C ALA A 69 -1.69 -1.68 9.71
N ASP A 70 -2.19 -0.81 8.85
CA ASP A 70 -3.36 -1.08 8.02
C ASP A 70 -3.12 -2.15 6.94
N HIS A 71 -1.86 -2.52 6.69
CA HIS A 71 -1.47 -3.60 5.79
C HIS A 71 -1.02 -4.86 6.53
N THR A 72 -0.58 -4.77 7.79
CA THR A 72 0.11 -5.86 8.48
C THR A 72 -0.59 -6.39 9.72
N THR A 73 -1.54 -5.65 10.32
CA THR A 73 -2.17 -6.00 11.61
C THR A 73 -2.80 -7.39 11.60
N GLY A 74 -3.43 -7.78 10.49
CA GLY A 74 -4.11 -9.08 10.40
C GLY A 74 -3.19 -10.27 10.13
N THR A 75 -1.87 -10.08 9.94
CA THR A 75 -0.93 -11.17 9.61
C THR A 75 -0.95 -12.28 10.66
N CYS A 76 -1.12 -11.97 11.94
CA CYS A 76 -1.16 -12.92 13.05
C CYS A 76 -2.32 -13.94 12.97
N PHE A 77 -3.37 -13.64 12.20
CA PHE A 77 -4.51 -14.56 12.05
C PHE A 77 -4.27 -15.69 11.04
N PHE A 78 -3.11 -15.74 10.40
CA PHE A 78 -2.72 -16.79 9.45
C PHE A 78 -1.53 -17.61 9.96
N PRO A 79 -1.66 -18.28 11.14
CA PRO A 79 -0.59 -19.10 11.65
C PRO A 79 -0.29 -20.26 10.70
N GLY A 80 0.95 -20.49 10.41
CA GLY A 80 1.41 -21.52 9.45
C GLY A 80 1.56 -21.04 7.99
N ALA A 81 1.17 -19.80 7.67
CA ALA A 81 1.59 -19.15 6.44
C ALA A 81 3.02 -18.62 6.60
N GLN A 82 3.84 -18.71 5.54
CA GLN A 82 5.13 -18.01 5.50
C GLN A 82 4.89 -16.53 5.22
N VAL A 83 5.47 -15.66 6.03
CA VAL A 83 5.35 -14.21 5.86
C VAL A 83 6.52 -13.70 5.03
N VAL A 84 6.22 -12.96 3.97
CA VAL A 84 7.20 -12.44 3.01
C VAL A 84 7.15 -10.92 3.00
N GLY A 85 8.30 -10.25 2.96
CA GLY A 85 8.39 -8.80 2.86
C GLY A 85 9.79 -8.33 2.50
N HIS A 86 9.98 -7.03 2.41
CA HIS A 86 11.31 -6.43 2.28
C HIS A 86 12.08 -6.57 3.61
N ALA A 87 13.42 -6.68 3.58
CA ALA A 87 14.23 -6.75 4.81
C ALA A 87 13.96 -5.57 5.75
N ARG A 88 13.80 -4.36 5.22
CA ARG A 88 13.43 -3.18 6.02
C ARG A 88 12.04 -3.28 6.65
N CYS A 89 11.10 -4.03 6.04
CA CYS A 89 9.78 -4.26 6.64
C CYS A 89 9.92 -5.05 7.94
N HIS A 90 10.77 -6.09 7.94
CA HIS A 90 11.10 -6.83 9.16
C HIS A 90 11.59 -5.88 10.27
N ASP A 91 12.60 -5.04 10.00
CA ASP A 91 13.20 -4.15 11.00
C ASP A 91 12.23 -3.06 11.50
N LEU A 92 11.42 -2.52 10.58
CA LEU A 92 10.42 -1.50 10.91
C LEU A 92 9.26 -2.08 11.72
N LEU A 93 8.82 -3.29 11.42
CA LEU A 93 7.81 -4.00 12.21
C LEU A 93 8.32 -4.32 13.61
N ASP A 94 9.57 -4.81 13.74
CA ASP A 94 10.15 -5.16 15.04
C ASP A 94 10.35 -3.94 15.95
N THR A 95 10.52 -2.76 15.39
CA THR A 95 10.73 -1.50 16.12
C THR A 95 9.46 -0.66 16.17
N ARG A 96 9.12 0.00 15.06
CA ARG A 96 7.99 0.95 14.98
C ARG A 96 6.63 0.24 15.02
N GLY A 97 6.50 -0.93 14.37
CA GLY A 97 5.25 -1.71 14.37
C GLY A 97 4.85 -2.15 15.78
N ARG A 98 5.78 -2.70 16.56
CA ARG A 98 5.52 -3.09 17.96
C ARG A 98 5.14 -1.90 18.82
N ALA A 99 5.87 -0.78 18.72
CA ALA A 99 5.56 0.43 19.48
C ALA A 99 4.18 0.98 19.15
N SER A 100 3.83 1.06 17.86
CA SER A 100 2.52 1.54 17.41
C SER A 100 1.38 0.62 17.86
N LEU A 101 1.57 -0.71 17.87
CA LEU A 101 0.56 -1.65 18.36
C LEU A 101 0.33 -1.47 19.86
N GLU A 102 1.40 -1.34 20.66
CA GLU A 102 1.27 -1.11 22.11
C GLU A 102 0.50 0.20 22.41
N GLU A 103 0.76 1.26 21.65
CA GLU A 103 0.02 2.51 21.77
C GLU A 103 -1.46 2.34 21.36
N ALA A 104 -1.71 1.68 20.24
CA ALA A 104 -3.07 1.45 19.73
C ALA A 104 -3.92 0.60 20.69
N ARG A 105 -3.35 -0.38 21.37
CA ARG A 105 -4.04 -1.21 22.37
C ARG A 105 -4.60 -0.41 23.54
N LEU A 106 -4.05 0.76 23.85
CA LEU A 106 -4.55 1.61 24.93
C LEU A 106 -5.96 2.15 24.65
N THR A 107 -6.32 2.28 23.37
CA THR A 107 -7.61 2.87 22.94
C THR A 107 -8.49 1.93 22.11
N SER A 108 -7.94 0.79 21.68
CA SER A 108 -8.59 -0.14 20.74
C SER A 108 -8.62 -1.56 21.34
N PRO A 109 -9.69 -1.91 22.08
CA PRO A 109 -9.81 -3.23 22.73
C PRO A 109 -9.75 -4.40 21.75
N GLU A 110 -10.17 -4.21 20.51
CA GLU A 110 -10.11 -5.21 19.42
C GLU A 110 -8.70 -5.63 19.02
N LEU A 111 -7.68 -4.85 19.42
CA LEU A 111 -6.27 -5.15 19.11
C LEU A 111 -5.55 -5.90 20.24
N GLN A 112 -6.23 -6.28 21.32
CA GLN A 112 -5.59 -6.95 22.48
C GLN A 112 -4.95 -8.29 22.10
N ASP A 113 -5.58 -9.05 21.19
CA ASP A 113 -5.11 -10.36 20.74
C ASP A 113 -4.27 -10.29 19.45
N VAL A 114 -3.99 -9.11 18.94
CA VAL A 114 -3.14 -8.91 17.74
C VAL A 114 -1.68 -8.98 18.15
N GLU A 115 -0.87 -9.65 17.33
CA GLU A 115 0.58 -9.73 17.48
C GLU A 115 1.28 -9.23 16.22
N VAL A 116 2.39 -8.53 16.37
CA VAL A 116 3.25 -8.18 15.23
C VAL A 116 4.01 -9.42 14.81
N ILE A 117 3.73 -9.87 13.58
CA ILE A 117 4.44 -10.98 12.94
C ILE A 117 5.48 -10.42 11.97
N LEU A 118 6.72 -10.82 12.18
CA LEU A 118 7.81 -10.40 11.31
C LEU A 118 7.88 -11.29 10.05
N PRO A 119 8.28 -10.77 8.89
CA PRO A 119 8.54 -11.60 7.72
C PRO A 119 9.60 -12.68 7.97
N ASP A 120 9.27 -13.93 7.60
CA ASP A 120 10.19 -15.07 7.65
C ASP A 120 11.12 -15.11 6.43
N VAL A 121 10.60 -14.65 5.29
CA VAL A 121 11.32 -14.60 4.02
C VAL A 121 11.49 -13.14 3.62
N VAL A 122 12.72 -12.70 3.55
CA VAL A 122 13.05 -11.30 3.23
C VAL A 122 13.99 -11.21 2.03
N PHE A 123 13.92 -10.07 1.33
CA PHE A 123 14.87 -9.70 0.28
C PHE A 123 15.22 -8.21 0.42
N GLU A 124 16.43 -7.82 -0.02
CA GLU A 124 16.94 -6.46 0.08
C GLU A 124 16.99 -5.75 -1.27
N SER A 125 17.22 -6.51 -2.36
CA SER A 125 17.38 -5.96 -3.70
C SER A 125 17.02 -7.00 -4.76
N GLY A 126 16.88 -6.54 -6.01
CA GLY A 126 16.49 -7.40 -7.12
C GLY A 126 15.01 -7.76 -7.09
N MET A 127 14.70 -8.96 -7.55
CA MET A 127 13.32 -9.48 -7.61
C MET A 127 13.24 -10.83 -6.90
N LEU A 128 12.26 -10.97 -6.00
CA LEU A 128 11.89 -12.24 -5.39
C LEU A 128 10.69 -12.84 -6.15
N ASN A 129 10.75 -14.14 -6.47
CA ASN A 129 9.63 -14.85 -7.05
C ASN A 129 9.09 -15.91 -6.07
N ILE A 130 7.81 -15.90 -5.81
CA ILE A 130 7.07 -16.94 -5.10
C ILE A 130 6.36 -17.79 -6.15
N HIS A 131 6.69 -19.08 -6.19
CA HIS A 131 6.02 -20.04 -7.06
C HIS A 131 5.12 -20.95 -6.22
N LEU A 132 3.81 -20.93 -6.50
CA LEU A 132 2.84 -21.77 -5.81
C LEU A 132 1.75 -22.24 -6.76
N GLY A 133 1.54 -23.54 -6.88
CA GLY A 133 0.39 -24.14 -7.57
C GLY A 133 0.15 -23.64 -9.00
N GLY A 134 1.22 -23.37 -9.75
CA GLY A 134 1.18 -22.92 -11.15
C GLY A 134 1.03 -21.40 -11.31
N LYS A 135 1.12 -20.64 -10.24
CA LYS A 135 1.18 -19.16 -10.25
C LYS A 135 2.54 -18.66 -9.80
N THR A 136 2.94 -17.51 -10.32
CA THR A 136 4.18 -16.82 -9.99
C THR A 136 3.89 -15.41 -9.54
N LEU A 137 4.11 -15.11 -8.28
CA LEU A 137 4.08 -13.75 -7.75
C LEU A 137 5.51 -13.20 -7.72
N GLN A 138 5.78 -12.16 -8.48
CA GLN A 138 7.06 -11.47 -8.56
C GLN A 138 7.03 -10.18 -7.76
N LEU A 139 7.96 -10.03 -6.80
CA LEU A 139 8.05 -8.92 -5.89
C LEU A 139 9.31 -8.11 -6.19
N TRP A 140 9.20 -6.77 -6.09
CA TRP A 140 10.38 -5.89 -6.14
C TRP A 140 10.18 -4.63 -5.31
N HIS A 141 11.28 -4.02 -4.92
CA HIS A 141 11.34 -2.85 -4.07
C HIS A 141 10.92 -1.59 -4.83
N THR A 142 9.98 -0.82 -4.26
CA THR A 142 9.47 0.46 -4.77
C THR A 142 9.37 1.46 -3.62
N PRO A 143 10.51 1.91 -3.06
CA PRO A 143 10.51 2.83 -1.93
C PRO A 143 9.86 4.17 -2.31
N GLY A 144 9.39 4.91 -1.30
CA GLY A 144 8.85 6.25 -1.52
C GLY A 144 7.69 6.58 -0.62
N HIS A 145 6.66 5.73 -0.52
CA HIS A 145 5.64 5.81 0.52
C HIS A 145 6.26 5.51 1.89
N SER A 146 6.96 4.42 1.97
CA SER A 146 7.83 4.02 3.08
C SER A 146 9.14 3.42 2.53
N PRO A 147 10.21 3.29 3.35
CA PRO A 147 11.50 2.82 2.85
C PRO A 147 11.54 1.31 2.53
N ASP A 148 10.51 0.57 2.91
CA ASP A 148 10.36 -0.88 2.73
C ASP A 148 9.30 -1.27 1.70
N SER A 149 8.63 -0.29 1.07
CA SER A 149 7.53 -0.54 0.13
C SER A 149 7.95 -1.45 -1.02
N ILE A 150 7.10 -2.43 -1.31
CA ILE A 150 7.24 -3.34 -2.46
C ILE A 150 5.93 -3.39 -3.25
N VAL A 151 6.03 -3.80 -4.48
CA VAL A 151 4.90 -4.19 -5.32
C VAL A 151 5.00 -5.66 -5.69
N CYS A 152 3.87 -6.29 -6.03
CA CYS A 152 3.76 -7.71 -6.32
C CYS A 152 3.02 -7.92 -7.63
N LEU A 153 3.65 -8.53 -8.63
CA LEU A 153 3.05 -8.84 -9.92
C LEU A 153 2.67 -10.33 -10.02
N LEU A 154 1.40 -10.62 -10.18
CA LEU A 154 0.94 -11.94 -10.61
C LEU A 154 1.19 -12.06 -12.11
N LYS A 155 2.22 -12.84 -12.50
CA LYS A 155 2.75 -12.87 -13.86
C LYS A 155 1.76 -13.43 -14.88
N GLU A 156 1.05 -14.48 -14.53
CA GLU A 156 0.15 -15.21 -15.44
C GLU A 156 -1.08 -14.37 -15.84
N GLU A 157 -1.45 -13.40 -15.00
CA GLU A 157 -2.65 -12.58 -15.21
C GLU A 157 -2.33 -11.08 -15.37
N HIS A 158 -1.05 -10.71 -15.29
CA HIS A 158 -0.59 -9.32 -15.37
C HIS A 158 -1.29 -8.38 -14.37
N ILE A 159 -1.59 -8.89 -13.16
CA ILE A 159 -2.22 -8.12 -12.09
C ILE A 159 -1.14 -7.65 -11.12
N LEU A 160 -1.02 -6.33 -10.96
CA LEU A 160 -0.10 -5.71 -10.01
C LEU A 160 -0.83 -5.38 -8.70
N PHE A 161 -0.34 -5.88 -7.58
CA PHE A 161 -0.69 -5.39 -6.25
C PHE A 161 0.31 -4.30 -5.89
N GLY A 162 -0.16 -3.05 -5.93
CA GLY A 162 0.69 -1.87 -5.85
C GLY A 162 1.05 -1.45 -4.44
N GLY A 163 0.36 -1.99 -3.42
CA GLY A 163 0.44 -1.41 -2.07
C GLY A 163 0.29 0.11 -2.14
N ASP A 164 0.92 0.81 -1.23
CA ASP A 164 0.83 2.29 -1.19
C ASP A 164 1.80 3.00 -2.15
N THR A 165 2.53 2.25 -2.98
CA THR A 165 3.19 2.81 -4.16
C THR A 165 2.15 3.30 -5.16
N VAL A 166 0.98 2.63 -5.24
CA VAL A 166 -0.16 3.06 -6.04
C VAL A 166 -1.36 3.24 -5.12
N MET A 167 -1.77 4.48 -4.90
CA MET A 167 -2.91 4.84 -4.07
C MET A 167 -3.60 6.11 -4.64
N PRO A 168 -4.79 6.51 -4.20
CA PRO A 168 -5.50 7.66 -4.77
C PRO A 168 -4.72 8.98 -4.73
N LEU A 169 -3.86 9.17 -3.73
CA LEU A 169 -2.94 10.30 -3.63
C LEU A 169 -1.55 9.77 -3.22
N PRO A 170 -0.47 10.01 -3.98
CA PRO A 170 0.88 9.72 -3.53
C PRO A 170 1.17 10.34 -2.16
N TYR A 171 1.54 9.50 -1.17
CA TYR A 171 1.74 9.90 0.22
C TYR A 171 3.09 9.41 0.72
N PHE A 172 4.00 10.33 1.11
CA PHE A 172 5.43 10.01 1.36
C PHE A 172 5.96 10.52 2.71
N VAL A 173 5.09 10.65 3.72
CA VAL A 173 5.49 11.19 5.04
C VAL A 173 6.53 10.31 5.75
N ASP A 174 6.39 9.00 5.65
CA ASP A 174 7.36 8.03 6.18
C ASP A 174 8.49 7.70 5.21
N GLY A 175 8.40 8.18 3.98
CA GLY A 175 9.33 7.88 2.91
C GLY A 175 10.06 9.08 2.34
N SER A 176 10.29 9.04 1.04
CA SER A 176 11.06 10.00 0.27
C SER A 176 10.32 10.40 -0.99
N TYR A 177 10.26 11.71 -1.26
CA TYR A 177 9.68 12.25 -2.48
C TYR A 177 10.40 11.73 -3.73
N ASP A 178 11.76 11.76 -3.73
CA ASP A 178 12.56 11.39 -4.90
C ASP A 178 12.44 9.89 -5.20
N ASP A 179 12.47 9.05 -4.16
CA ASP A 179 12.27 7.61 -4.31
C ASP A 179 10.86 7.29 -4.80
N PHE A 180 9.84 8.01 -4.30
CA PHE A 180 8.46 7.79 -4.73
C PHE A 180 8.26 8.12 -6.21
N LEU A 181 8.81 9.26 -6.65
CA LEU A 181 8.77 9.66 -8.05
C LEU A 181 9.46 8.61 -8.94
N ALA A 182 10.64 8.14 -8.54
CA ALA A 182 11.38 7.10 -9.27
C ALA A 182 10.62 5.77 -9.32
N SER A 183 9.99 5.38 -8.20
CA SER A 183 9.18 4.16 -8.12
C SER A 183 7.98 4.21 -9.06
N LEU A 184 7.22 5.32 -9.07
CA LEU A 184 6.10 5.50 -10.02
C LEU A 184 6.57 5.50 -11.47
N GLN A 185 7.67 6.17 -11.78
CA GLN A 185 8.25 6.17 -13.13
C GLN A 185 8.67 4.77 -13.57
N SER A 186 9.14 3.92 -12.65
CA SER A 186 9.53 2.54 -12.96
C SER A 186 8.34 1.65 -13.35
N LEU A 187 7.11 2.04 -13.00
CA LEU A 187 5.89 1.32 -13.36
C LEU A 187 5.35 1.72 -14.75
N GLN A 188 5.87 2.81 -15.36
CA GLN A 188 5.45 3.20 -16.71
C GLN A 188 5.91 2.19 -17.75
N GLY A 189 5.09 1.98 -18.78
CA GLY A 189 5.40 1.09 -19.90
C GLY A 189 5.21 -0.42 -19.62
N TRP A 190 4.83 -0.80 -18.39
CA TRP A 190 4.44 -2.17 -18.11
C TRP A 190 3.04 -2.47 -18.66
N ASN A 191 2.82 -3.69 -19.12
CA ASN A 191 1.51 -4.14 -19.62
C ASN A 191 0.72 -4.82 -18.50
N PHE A 192 0.14 -4.03 -17.58
CA PHE A 192 -0.76 -4.54 -16.56
C PHE A 192 -2.19 -4.65 -17.07
N GLU A 193 -2.90 -5.71 -16.69
CA GLU A 193 -4.36 -5.83 -16.94
C GLU A 193 -5.15 -5.10 -15.84
N HIS A 194 -4.68 -5.20 -14.58
CA HIS A 194 -5.26 -4.51 -13.44
C HIS A 194 -4.15 -4.07 -12.48
N ILE A 195 -4.41 -2.98 -11.75
CA ILE A 195 -3.64 -2.65 -10.55
C ILE A 195 -4.60 -2.64 -9.36
N VAL A 196 -4.24 -3.40 -8.33
CA VAL A 196 -4.85 -3.35 -7.00
C VAL A 196 -4.06 -2.33 -6.20
N PRO A 197 -4.58 -1.12 -5.96
CA PRO A 197 -3.88 -0.10 -5.16
C PRO A 197 -3.91 -0.47 -3.69
N GLY A 198 -3.07 0.16 -2.85
CA GLY A 198 -3.12 -0.05 -1.40
C GLY A 198 -4.41 0.48 -0.78
N HIS A 199 -5.00 1.51 -1.38
CA HIS A 199 -6.29 2.09 -0.99
C HIS A 199 -7.14 2.39 -2.23
N GLY A 200 -8.47 2.26 -2.11
CA GLY A 200 -9.43 2.58 -3.18
C GLY A 200 -9.82 1.38 -4.04
N GLU A 201 -10.35 1.67 -5.19
CA GLU A 201 -10.89 0.68 -6.13
C GLU A 201 -9.81 0.12 -7.06
N VAL A 202 -10.05 -1.07 -7.61
CA VAL A 202 -9.17 -1.70 -8.62
C VAL A 202 -9.11 -0.83 -9.87
N ILE A 203 -7.91 -0.57 -10.35
CA ILE A 203 -7.64 0.23 -11.55
C ILE A 203 -7.62 -0.69 -12.76
N LEU A 204 -8.48 -0.40 -13.72
CA LEU A 204 -8.62 -1.19 -14.93
C LEU A 204 -7.58 -0.80 -15.99
N ARG A 205 -7.23 -1.73 -16.88
CA ARG A 205 -6.23 -1.57 -17.93
C ARG A 205 -6.28 -0.21 -18.66
N GLY A 206 -7.48 0.24 -19.03
CA GLY A 206 -7.66 1.51 -19.75
C GLY A 206 -7.36 2.77 -18.94
N GLU A 207 -7.22 2.65 -17.63
CA GLU A 207 -7.02 3.77 -16.70
C GLU A 207 -5.59 3.82 -16.15
N ILE A 208 -4.82 2.72 -16.26
CA ILE A 208 -3.53 2.54 -15.59
C ILE A 208 -2.51 3.61 -16.00
N GLU A 209 -2.35 3.81 -17.30
CA GLU A 209 -1.35 4.77 -17.81
C GLU A 209 -1.67 6.20 -17.35
N SER A 210 -2.97 6.60 -17.45
CA SER A 210 -3.40 7.92 -16.99
C SER A 210 -3.25 8.07 -15.48
N LYS A 211 -3.57 7.03 -14.70
CA LYS A 211 -3.45 7.05 -13.23
C LYS A 211 -1.99 7.23 -12.78
N ILE A 212 -1.06 6.46 -13.34
CA ILE A 212 0.37 6.58 -13.01
C ILE A 212 0.89 7.97 -13.41
N GLN A 213 0.50 8.47 -14.59
CA GLN A 213 0.91 9.80 -15.04
C GLN A 213 0.34 10.92 -14.16
N GLU A 214 -0.92 10.83 -13.75
CA GLU A 214 -1.55 11.78 -12.82
C GLU A 214 -0.86 11.81 -11.45
N ASP A 215 -0.38 10.67 -10.96
CA ASP A 215 0.35 10.58 -9.70
C ASP A 215 1.73 11.25 -9.82
N ILE A 216 2.44 11.01 -10.92
CA ILE A 216 3.69 11.68 -11.25
C ILE A 216 3.47 13.19 -11.38
N ASP A 217 2.44 13.60 -12.09
CA ASP A 217 2.09 15.02 -12.28
C ASP A 217 1.74 15.71 -10.96
N TYR A 218 1.05 15.03 -10.05
CA TYR A 218 0.78 15.52 -8.71
C TYR A 218 2.08 15.81 -7.95
N LEU A 219 3.02 14.88 -7.94
CA LEU A 219 4.32 15.05 -7.26
C LEU A 219 5.11 16.21 -7.85
N LEU A 220 5.23 16.28 -9.17
CA LEU A 220 5.93 17.38 -9.87
C LEU A 220 5.26 18.73 -9.63
N ASN A 221 3.92 18.78 -9.66
CA ASN A 221 3.16 19.99 -9.38
C ASN A 221 3.34 20.45 -7.93
N LEU A 222 3.31 19.49 -6.98
CA LEU A 222 3.52 19.75 -5.56
C LEU A 222 4.89 20.39 -5.34
N GLN A 223 5.97 19.78 -5.85
CA GLN A 223 7.32 20.28 -5.75
C GLN A 223 7.44 21.72 -6.30
N ARG A 224 7.04 21.92 -7.56
CA ARG A 224 7.11 23.22 -8.22
C ARG A 224 6.36 24.32 -7.45
N LYS A 225 5.19 24.00 -6.89
CA LYS A 225 4.37 24.94 -6.15
C LYS A 225 4.93 25.24 -4.77
N VAL A 226 5.51 24.27 -4.09
CA VAL A 226 6.22 24.47 -2.81
C VAL A 226 7.44 25.35 -3.04
N ASP A 227 8.28 25.09 -4.03
CA ASP A 227 9.47 25.87 -4.34
C ASP A 227 9.07 27.35 -4.66
N LYS A 228 8.01 27.55 -5.45
CA LYS A 228 7.47 28.89 -5.75
C LYS A 228 6.92 29.59 -4.49
N ALA A 229 6.25 28.87 -3.62
CA ALA A 229 5.69 29.42 -2.39
C ALA A 229 6.79 29.86 -1.43
N LEU A 230 7.86 29.05 -1.27
CA LEU A 230 9.01 29.36 -0.44
C LEU A 230 9.77 30.60 -0.93
N ALA A 231 9.85 30.80 -2.25
CA ALA A 231 10.49 31.98 -2.87
C ALA A 231 9.61 33.25 -2.83
N SER A 232 8.36 33.18 -2.36
CA SER A 232 7.45 34.33 -2.34
C SER A 232 7.72 35.27 -1.16
N SER A 233 7.19 36.50 -1.25
CA SER A 233 7.24 37.50 -0.16
C SER A 233 6.46 37.10 1.10
N SER A 234 5.59 36.11 1.01
CA SER A 234 4.77 35.60 2.11
C SER A 234 4.66 34.07 2.06
N PRO A 235 5.77 33.33 2.31
CA PRO A 235 5.83 31.88 2.12
C PRO A 235 4.74 31.11 2.85
N ARG A 236 4.52 31.43 4.13
CA ARG A 236 3.50 30.76 4.97
C ARG A 236 2.09 30.91 4.39
N LYS A 237 1.72 32.13 3.92
CA LYS A 237 0.41 32.39 3.31
C LYS A 237 0.28 31.63 1.98
N ALA A 238 1.33 31.62 1.17
CA ALA A 238 1.39 30.91 -0.11
C ALA A 238 1.21 29.40 0.09
N LEU A 239 1.98 28.77 1.00
CA LEU A 239 1.86 27.36 1.34
C LEU A 239 0.46 26.98 1.84
N ASN A 240 -0.10 27.76 2.77
CA ASN A 240 -1.45 27.52 3.29
C ASN A 240 -2.55 27.57 2.21
N SER A 241 -2.30 28.29 1.12
CA SER A 241 -3.23 28.40 -0.01
C SER A 241 -3.14 27.25 -1.02
N LEU A 242 -2.16 26.35 -0.89
CA LEU A 242 -2.01 25.19 -1.77
C LEU A 242 -3.00 24.11 -1.33
N SER A 243 -4.06 23.90 -2.09
CA SER A 243 -4.97 22.78 -1.94
C SER A 243 -4.57 21.60 -2.84
N VAL A 244 -5.08 20.43 -2.53
CA VAL A 244 -4.82 19.22 -3.33
C VAL A 244 -5.23 19.41 -4.79
N GLU A 245 -6.33 20.12 -5.05
CA GLU A 245 -6.81 20.40 -6.42
C GLU A 245 -5.86 21.28 -7.21
N LYS A 246 -5.19 22.21 -6.55
CA LYS A 246 -4.15 23.01 -7.20
C LYS A 246 -2.96 22.17 -7.65
N CYS A 247 -2.79 20.98 -7.09
CA CYS A 247 -1.77 20.03 -7.48
C CYS A 247 -2.26 18.95 -8.46
N GLY A 248 -3.56 18.98 -8.83
CA GLY A 248 -4.12 18.11 -9.87
C GLY A 248 -4.89 16.89 -9.35
N LYS A 249 -5.17 16.79 -8.03
CA LYS A 249 -5.98 15.72 -7.46
C LYS A 249 -7.29 16.24 -6.87
N SER A 250 -8.31 15.40 -6.90
CA SER A 250 -9.63 15.76 -6.34
C SER A 250 -9.66 15.61 -4.82
N ARG A 251 -10.28 16.56 -4.13
CA ARG A 251 -10.46 16.51 -2.66
C ARG A 251 -11.42 15.44 -2.18
N ILE A 252 -12.28 14.90 -3.04
CA ILE A 252 -13.28 13.89 -2.65
C ILE A 252 -12.73 12.47 -2.56
N LEU A 253 -11.53 12.22 -3.09
CA LEU A 253 -10.89 10.90 -3.03
C LEU A 253 -10.76 10.45 -1.57
N LEU A 254 -10.87 9.13 -1.34
CA LEU A 254 -10.84 8.52 0.00
C LEU A 254 -11.80 9.23 0.98
N ASN A 255 -13.01 9.57 0.52
CA ASN A 255 -14.00 10.28 1.33
C ASN A 255 -13.50 11.61 1.94
N GLY A 256 -12.58 12.29 1.24
CA GLY A 256 -12.04 13.58 1.65
C GLY A 256 -10.75 13.54 2.48
N VAL A 257 -10.26 12.36 2.86
CA VAL A 257 -9.00 12.21 3.63
C VAL A 257 -7.80 12.75 2.87
N VAL A 258 -7.83 12.75 1.54
CA VAL A 258 -6.70 13.21 0.69
C VAL A 258 -6.27 14.67 0.97
N GLU A 259 -7.14 15.56 1.44
CA GLU A 259 -6.74 16.93 1.80
C GLU A 259 -5.80 16.92 3.01
N GLN A 260 -6.06 16.04 4.00
CA GLN A 260 -5.18 15.86 5.15
C GLN A 260 -3.82 15.27 4.73
N LEU A 261 -3.83 14.21 3.92
CA LEU A 261 -2.61 13.58 3.38
C LEU A 261 -1.78 14.59 2.58
N HIS A 262 -2.44 15.40 1.75
CA HIS A 262 -1.79 16.48 1.01
C HIS A 262 -1.12 17.51 1.93
N ARG A 263 -1.77 17.90 3.04
CA ARG A 263 -1.18 18.82 4.03
C ARG A 263 0.05 18.24 4.70
N GLN A 264 0.04 16.95 4.99
CA GLN A 264 1.19 16.24 5.55
C GLN A 264 2.35 16.16 4.54
N ASN A 265 2.07 15.86 3.27
CA ASN A 265 3.04 15.90 2.19
C ASN A 265 3.68 17.29 2.05
N LEU A 266 2.87 18.37 2.11
CA LEU A 266 3.39 19.75 2.09
C LEU A 266 4.36 20.00 3.26
N THR A 267 3.99 19.59 4.46
CA THR A 267 4.84 19.75 5.66
C THR A 267 6.14 19.00 5.51
N LYS A 268 6.09 17.73 5.05
CA LYS A 268 7.28 16.90 4.81
C LYS A 268 8.20 17.54 3.77
N MET A 269 7.65 18.00 2.65
CA MET A 269 8.43 18.60 1.57
C MET A 269 9.09 19.91 2.01
N VAL A 270 8.39 20.75 2.78
CA VAL A 270 8.96 22.00 3.32
C VAL A 270 10.12 21.68 4.28
N SER A 271 9.96 20.71 5.18
CA SER A 271 11.01 20.31 6.10
C SER A 271 12.26 19.80 5.38
N GLN A 272 12.10 19.05 4.32
CA GLN A 272 13.20 18.55 3.46
C GLN A 272 13.94 19.67 2.70
N ARG A 273 13.29 20.80 2.41
CA ARG A 273 13.90 21.96 1.73
C ARG A 273 14.64 22.89 2.70
N GLN A 274 14.39 22.75 4.00
CA GLN A 274 15.01 23.60 5.04
C GLN A 274 16.16 22.91 5.79
N ALA A 275 16.30 21.59 5.61
CA ALA A 275 17.40 20.79 6.15
C ALA A 275 18.63 20.84 5.25
#